data_cd6021ad37f0589a490a58664f5ebdfa
#
_entry.id   cd6021ad37f0589a490a58664f5ebdfa
#
_cell.length_a   1.000
_cell.length_b   1.000
_cell.length_c   1.000
_cell.angle_alpha   90.00
_cell.angle_beta   90.00
_cell.angle_gamma   90.00
#
_symmetry.space_group_name_H-M   'P 1'
#
loop_
_entity.id
_entity.type
_entity.pdbx_description
1 polymer ?
#
loop_
_entity_poly.entity_id
_entity_poly.type
_entity_poly.pdbx_seq_one_letter_code
_entity_poly.pdbx_strand_id
1 'polypeptide(L)'
;MLTQEETIKILKKTNSLLEGHFILSSGLRSEKYLQCAQLMMYPDSAEKVCKSLAEKIDNEKLDFDLVASPALGGLLVGYQVSKFLNVPNIFVERVNNEFTLRRGFDCKNKKILIIEDVITTGKSSLECSKCLQDLGAKIAGYACIVDRSNGSSKINKIISQIDFNFP
;
A
#
# COMPACT_ATOMS: atom_id res chain seq x y z
N MET A 1 -7.97 6.80 15.37
CA MET A 1 -6.78 6.38 14.59
C MET A 1 -5.77 5.71 15.51
N LEU A 2 -5.06 4.72 14.99
CA LEU A 2 -3.97 4.09 15.73
C LEU A 2 -2.72 4.98 15.69
N THR A 3 -1.98 5.00 16.80
CA THR A 3 -0.65 5.60 16.83
C THR A 3 0.35 4.70 16.12
N GLN A 4 1.53 5.22 15.83
CA GLN A 4 2.63 4.41 15.30
C GLN A 4 2.98 3.25 16.23
N GLU A 5 3.05 3.52 17.53
CA GLU A 5 3.38 2.54 18.55
C GLU A 5 2.33 1.41 18.62
N GLU A 6 1.05 1.76 18.59
CA GLU A 6 -0.06 0.78 18.55
C GLU A 6 0.00 -0.08 17.29
N THR A 7 0.30 0.52 16.14
CA THR A 7 0.43 -0.19 14.88
C THR A 7 1.61 -1.16 14.91
N ILE A 8 2.76 -0.73 15.41
CA ILE A 8 3.95 -1.59 15.57
C ILE A 8 3.63 -2.80 16.44
N LYS A 9 2.88 -2.59 17.52
CA LYS A 9 2.44 -3.67 18.41
C LYS A 9 1.62 -4.73 17.67
N ILE A 10 0.70 -4.28 16.83
CA ILE A 10 -0.13 -5.18 15.99
C ILE A 10 0.76 -5.93 14.99
N LEU A 11 1.69 -5.24 14.34
CA LEU A 11 2.60 -5.86 13.38
C LEU A 11 3.49 -6.92 14.03
N LYS A 12 3.97 -6.67 15.23
CA LYS A 12 4.77 -7.66 15.99
C LYS A 12 3.91 -8.85 16.42
N LYS A 13 2.72 -8.59 16.92
CA LYS A 13 1.78 -9.63 17.38
C LYS A 13 1.39 -10.57 16.25
N THR A 14 1.26 -10.07 15.03
CA THR A 14 0.89 -10.86 13.85
C THR A 14 2.10 -11.45 13.11
N ASN A 15 3.30 -11.28 13.66
CA ASN A 15 4.56 -11.68 13.02
C ASN A 15 4.83 -10.99 11.67
N SER A 16 4.21 -9.85 11.46
CA SER A 16 4.42 -9.02 10.26
C SER A 16 5.73 -8.25 10.34
N LEU A 17 6.13 -7.89 11.54
CA LEU A 17 7.41 -7.24 11.83
C LEU A 17 8.22 -8.15 12.74
N LEU A 18 9.37 -8.60 12.26
CA LEU A 18 10.30 -9.42 13.00
C LEU A 18 11.60 -8.66 13.25
N GLU A 19 12.18 -8.83 14.42
CA GLU A 19 13.49 -8.30 14.78
C GLU A 19 14.49 -9.46 14.83
N GLY A 20 15.74 -9.20 14.42
CA GLY A 20 16.79 -10.21 14.37
C GLY A 20 17.84 -9.87 13.32
N HIS A 21 18.43 -10.89 12.73
CA HIS A 21 19.43 -10.72 11.67
C HIS A 21 18.88 -11.32 10.38
N PHE A 22 18.56 -10.48 9.40
CA PHE A 22 17.95 -10.90 8.15
C PHE A 22 18.79 -10.45 6.97
N ILE A 23 18.75 -11.27 5.90
CA ILE A 23 19.29 -10.91 4.60
C ILE A 23 18.09 -10.61 3.70
N LEU A 24 18.01 -9.37 3.22
CA LEU A 24 16.94 -8.93 2.34
C LEU A 24 17.14 -9.46 0.92
N SER A 25 16.10 -9.41 0.09
CA SER A 25 16.19 -9.81 -1.33
C SER A 25 17.23 -9.01 -2.11
N SER A 26 17.55 -7.81 -1.66
CA SER A 26 18.64 -6.98 -2.20
C SER A 26 20.04 -7.47 -1.85
N GLY A 27 20.17 -8.47 -0.96
CA GLY A 27 21.44 -8.92 -0.39
C GLY A 27 21.93 -8.09 0.80
N LEU A 28 21.25 -7.01 1.14
CA LEU A 28 21.58 -6.19 2.30
C LEU A 28 21.11 -6.85 3.59
N ARG A 29 21.84 -6.59 4.67
CA ARG A 29 21.47 -7.06 6.00
C ARG A 29 20.55 -6.06 6.68
N SER A 30 19.58 -6.57 7.45
CA SER A 30 18.69 -5.73 8.25
C SER A 30 18.42 -6.39 9.60
N GLU A 31 18.25 -5.58 10.63
CA GLU A 31 17.81 -6.04 11.95
C GLU A 31 16.31 -6.27 12.01
N LYS A 32 15.58 -5.86 10.97
CA LYS A 32 14.13 -5.99 10.91
C LYS A 32 13.71 -6.60 9.57
N TYR A 33 12.69 -7.41 9.63
CA TYR A 33 12.04 -7.99 8.46
C TYR A 33 10.55 -7.71 8.52
N LEU A 34 9.98 -7.27 7.40
CA LEU A 34 8.59 -6.89 7.32
C LEU A 34 7.88 -7.73 6.25
N GLN A 35 6.74 -8.34 6.62
CA GLN A 35 5.88 -9.08 5.70
C GLN A 35 4.42 -8.82 6.05
N CYS A 36 3.80 -7.85 5.36
CA CYS A 36 2.42 -7.43 5.64
C CYS A 36 1.36 -8.49 5.31
N ALA A 37 1.70 -9.50 4.49
CA ALA A 37 0.78 -10.61 4.27
C ALA A 37 0.43 -11.33 5.58
N GLN A 38 1.34 -11.35 6.55
CA GLN A 38 1.10 -11.92 7.87
C GLN A 38 0.01 -11.14 8.64
N LEU A 39 -0.02 -9.82 8.50
CA LEU A 39 -1.10 -9.00 9.07
C LEU A 39 -2.44 -9.36 8.44
N MET A 40 -2.45 -9.45 7.12
CA MET A 40 -3.69 -9.69 6.36
C MET A 40 -4.25 -11.10 6.58
N MET A 41 -3.44 -12.02 7.09
CA MET A 41 -3.88 -13.34 7.52
C MET A 41 -4.87 -13.28 8.68
N TYR A 42 -4.82 -12.21 9.49
CA TYR A 42 -5.69 -12.01 10.64
C TYR A 42 -6.68 -10.87 10.36
N PRO A 43 -7.89 -11.18 9.85
CA PRO A 43 -8.84 -10.14 9.40
C PRO A 43 -9.16 -9.07 10.44
N ASP A 44 -9.29 -9.42 11.71
CA ASP A 44 -9.59 -8.44 12.76
C ASP A 44 -8.45 -7.45 12.97
N SER A 45 -7.22 -7.93 12.99
CA SER A 45 -6.03 -7.07 13.11
C SER A 45 -5.83 -6.21 11.86
N ALA A 46 -6.03 -6.81 10.68
CA ALA A 46 -5.97 -6.11 9.40
C ALA A 46 -7.01 -4.98 9.35
N GLU A 47 -8.22 -5.25 9.81
CA GLU A 47 -9.30 -4.25 9.84
C GLU A 47 -8.91 -3.03 10.67
N LYS A 48 -8.33 -3.22 11.84
CA LYS A 48 -7.91 -2.11 12.71
C LYS A 48 -6.89 -1.21 12.02
N VAL A 49 -5.88 -1.81 11.40
CA VAL A 49 -4.81 -1.08 10.72
C VAL A 49 -5.34 -0.39 9.47
N CYS A 50 -6.13 -1.09 8.66
CA CYS A 50 -6.69 -0.53 7.42
C CYS A 50 -7.70 0.58 7.69
N LYS A 51 -8.51 0.45 8.74
CA LYS A 51 -9.43 1.50 9.17
C LYS A 51 -8.67 2.77 9.57
N SER A 52 -7.59 2.62 10.33
CA SER A 52 -6.75 3.74 10.74
C SER A 52 -6.12 4.42 9.52
N LEU A 53 -5.62 3.66 8.56
CA LEU A 53 -5.08 4.21 7.32
C LEU A 53 -6.16 4.98 6.54
N ALA A 54 -7.37 4.43 6.44
CA ALA A 54 -8.48 5.09 5.77
C ALA A 54 -8.81 6.44 6.43
N GLU A 55 -8.80 6.51 7.75
CA GLU A 55 -9.03 7.76 8.48
C GLU A 55 -7.94 8.80 8.17
N LYS A 56 -6.67 8.38 8.07
CA LYS A 56 -5.57 9.26 7.66
C LYS A 56 -5.75 9.77 6.24
N ILE A 57 -6.20 8.90 5.33
CA ILE A 57 -6.49 9.28 3.95
C ILE A 57 -7.62 10.32 3.91
N ASP A 58 -8.70 10.10 4.64
CA ASP A 58 -9.82 11.03 4.72
C ASP A 58 -9.38 12.41 5.22
N ASN A 59 -8.46 12.45 6.18
CA ASN A 59 -7.94 13.71 6.73
C ASN A 59 -7.14 14.53 5.71
N GLU A 60 -6.62 13.91 4.67
CA GLU A 60 -5.88 14.61 3.61
C GLU A 60 -6.78 15.30 2.59
N LYS A 61 -8.09 15.02 2.62
CA LYS A 61 -9.08 15.65 1.74
C LYS A 61 -8.77 15.50 0.26
N LEU A 62 -8.24 14.36 -0.14
CA LEU A 62 -7.99 14.05 -1.55
C LEU A 62 -9.30 13.83 -2.29
N ASP A 63 -9.33 14.27 -3.54
CA ASP A 63 -10.44 14.02 -4.45
C ASP A 63 -10.12 12.81 -5.31
N PHE A 64 -10.81 11.69 -5.09
CA PHE A 64 -10.63 10.47 -5.87
C PHE A 64 -11.94 9.69 -5.98
N ASP A 65 -12.06 8.92 -7.06
CA ASP A 65 -13.26 8.16 -7.39
C ASP A 65 -13.17 6.70 -6.92
N LEU A 66 -11.96 6.15 -6.94
CA LEU A 66 -11.74 4.75 -6.61
C LEU A 66 -10.30 4.49 -6.18
N VAL A 67 -10.09 3.31 -5.63
CA VAL A 67 -8.77 2.81 -5.21
C VAL A 67 -8.29 1.80 -6.23
N ALA A 68 -7.00 1.84 -6.54
CA ALA A 68 -6.34 0.78 -7.29
C ALA A 68 -5.09 0.30 -6.56
N SER A 69 -4.77 -0.97 -6.73
CA SER A 69 -3.60 -1.58 -6.11
C SER A 69 -2.86 -2.46 -7.10
N PRO A 70 -1.54 -2.56 -6.99
CA PRO A 70 -0.79 -3.56 -7.75
C PRO A 70 -0.89 -4.92 -7.05
N ALA A 71 -1.21 -5.95 -7.82
CA ALA A 71 -1.14 -7.32 -7.32
C ALA A 71 0.35 -7.68 -7.13
N LEU A 72 0.70 -8.53 -6.18
CA LEU A 72 -0.18 -9.25 -5.27
C LEU A 72 -0.32 -8.53 -3.92
N GLY A 73 0.75 -7.90 -3.44
CA GLY A 73 0.86 -7.38 -2.08
C GLY A 73 -0.18 -6.33 -1.71
N GLY A 74 -0.61 -5.52 -2.67
CA GLY A 74 -1.57 -4.46 -2.42
C GLY A 74 -3.04 -4.89 -2.44
N LEU A 75 -3.36 -6.11 -2.89
CA LEU A 75 -4.74 -6.52 -3.12
C LEU A 75 -5.61 -6.46 -1.87
N LEU A 76 -5.21 -7.16 -0.82
CA LEU A 76 -6.02 -7.25 0.39
C LEU A 76 -6.08 -5.91 1.12
N VAL A 77 -4.97 -5.20 1.16
CA VAL A 77 -4.92 -3.87 1.79
C VAL A 77 -5.83 -2.90 1.04
N GLY A 78 -5.71 -2.84 -0.29
CA GLY A 78 -6.55 -1.97 -1.11
C GLY A 78 -8.02 -2.27 -0.95
N TYR A 79 -8.39 -3.54 -0.97
CA TYR A 79 -9.78 -3.98 -0.79
C TYR A 79 -10.32 -3.56 0.58
N GLN A 80 -9.57 -3.83 1.63
CA GLN A 80 -10.02 -3.51 3.00
C GLN A 80 -10.10 -2.01 3.24
N VAL A 81 -9.11 -1.24 2.77
CA VAL A 81 -9.13 0.23 2.91
C VAL A 81 -10.28 0.84 2.12
N SER A 82 -10.55 0.34 0.92
CA SER A 82 -11.67 0.80 0.08
C SER A 82 -13.01 0.68 0.79
N LYS A 83 -13.20 -0.37 1.57
CA LYS A 83 -14.40 -0.57 2.38
C LYS A 83 -14.64 0.62 3.31
N PHE A 84 -13.60 1.06 4.02
CA PHE A 84 -13.70 2.18 4.95
C PHE A 84 -13.77 3.53 4.27
N LEU A 85 -13.22 3.65 3.07
CA LEU A 85 -13.33 4.85 2.25
C LEU A 85 -14.65 4.91 1.47
N ASN A 86 -15.37 3.80 1.42
CA ASN A 86 -16.64 3.65 0.70
C ASN A 86 -16.51 3.98 -0.79
N VAL A 87 -15.49 3.44 -1.43
CA VAL A 87 -15.23 3.61 -2.86
C VAL A 87 -14.97 2.26 -3.53
N PRO A 88 -15.17 2.14 -4.84
CA PRO A 88 -14.79 0.93 -5.58
C PRO A 88 -13.30 0.65 -5.50
N ASN A 89 -12.95 -0.61 -5.66
CA ASN A 89 -11.57 -1.08 -5.68
C ASN A 89 -11.29 -1.87 -6.96
N ILE A 90 -10.23 -1.51 -7.66
CA ILE A 90 -9.71 -2.25 -8.81
C ILE A 90 -8.25 -2.62 -8.56
N PHE A 91 -7.68 -3.43 -9.41
CA PHE A 91 -6.26 -3.79 -9.30
C PHE A 91 -5.65 -4.06 -10.66
N VAL A 92 -4.33 -3.87 -10.72
CA VAL A 92 -3.52 -4.27 -11.87
C VAL A 92 -2.72 -5.52 -11.51
N GLU A 93 -2.42 -6.32 -12.50
CA GLU A 93 -1.65 -7.55 -12.32
C GLU A 93 -0.58 -7.65 -13.39
N ARG A 94 0.52 -8.33 -13.09
CA ARG A 94 1.60 -8.48 -14.06
C ARG A 94 1.25 -9.58 -15.06
N VAL A 95 1.35 -9.22 -16.34
CA VAL A 95 1.28 -10.16 -17.45
C VAL A 95 2.55 -9.94 -18.26
N ASN A 96 3.38 -10.96 -18.40
CA ASN A 96 4.71 -10.84 -19.03
C ASN A 96 5.55 -9.72 -18.41
N ASN A 97 5.57 -9.67 -17.07
CA ASN A 97 6.29 -8.69 -16.25
C ASN A 97 5.80 -7.24 -16.33
N GLU A 98 4.70 -6.99 -17.02
CA GLU A 98 4.11 -5.64 -17.11
C GLU A 98 2.77 -5.60 -16.40
N PHE A 99 2.51 -4.52 -15.68
CA PHE A 99 1.18 -4.30 -15.10
C PHE A 99 0.14 -4.08 -16.18
N THR A 100 -0.98 -4.76 -16.04
CA THR A 100 -2.08 -4.76 -16.99
C THR A 100 -3.40 -4.65 -16.24
N LEU A 101 -4.30 -3.79 -16.73
CA LEU A 101 -5.65 -3.70 -16.20
C LEU A 101 -6.52 -4.69 -16.98
N ARG A 102 -7.09 -5.66 -16.27
CA ARG A 102 -7.88 -6.76 -16.85
C ARG A 102 -9.23 -6.84 -16.15
N ARG A 103 -9.94 -7.94 -16.37
CA ARG A 103 -11.17 -8.35 -15.66
C ARG A 103 -12.34 -7.39 -15.82
N GLY A 104 -12.36 -6.67 -16.94
CA GLY A 104 -13.47 -5.75 -17.25
C GLY A 104 -13.41 -4.43 -16.50
N PHE A 105 -12.33 -4.14 -15.79
CA PHE A 105 -12.16 -2.86 -15.11
C PHE A 105 -11.95 -1.74 -16.12
N ASP A 106 -12.58 -0.60 -15.85
CA ASP A 106 -12.41 0.63 -16.62
C ASP A 106 -11.98 1.76 -15.69
N CYS A 107 -10.92 2.47 -16.05
CA CYS A 107 -10.40 3.58 -15.26
C CYS A 107 -10.35 4.90 -16.02
N LYS A 108 -10.87 4.94 -17.24
CA LYS A 108 -10.82 6.15 -18.07
C LYS A 108 -11.54 7.31 -17.39
N ASN A 109 -10.85 8.46 -17.33
CA ASN A 109 -11.34 9.69 -16.71
C ASN A 109 -11.59 9.57 -15.20
N LYS A 110 -11.10 8.53 -14.55
CA LYS A 110 -11.22 8.35 -13.10
C LYS A 110 -10.02 8.92 -12.37
N LYS A 111 -10.28 9.45 -11.18
CA LYS A 111 -9.24 9.87 -10.23
C LYS A 111 -8.99 8.73 -9.27
N ILE A 112 -7.75 8.29 -9.18
CA ILE A 112 -7.41 7.03 -8.52
C ILE A 112 -6.41 7.26 -7.39
N LEU A 113 -6.71 6.69 -6.22
CA LEU A 113 -5.77 6.56 -5.12
C LEU A 113 -5.10 5.19 -5.22
N ILE A 114 -3.77 5.19 -5.31
CA ILE A 114 -2.97 3.95 -5.34
C ILE A 114 -2.72 3.50 -3.91
N ILE A 115 -3.02 2.25 -3.59
CA ILE A 115 -2.78 1.68 -2.26
C ILE A 115 -1.91 0.44 -2.37
N GLU A 116 -0.85 0.43 -1.57
CA GLU A 116 0.08 -0.69 -1.42
C GLU A 116 0.13 -1.16 0.03
N ASP A 117 0.72 -2.32 0.27
CA ASP A 117 1.04 -2.75 1.62
C ASP A 117 2.29 -2.02 2.15
N VAL A 118 3.37 -2.06 1.39
CA VAL A 118 4.66 -1.44 1.73
C VAL A 118 5.19 -0.69 0.51
N ILE A 119 5.65 0.54 0.72
CA ILE A 119 6.36 1.31 -0.30
C ILE A 119 7.82 1.47 0.15
N THR A 120 8.75 1.00 -0.68
CA THR A 120 10.19 1.16 -0.45
C THR A 120 10.77 2.15 -1.45
N THR A 121 11.01 1.72 -2.69
CA THR A 121 11.47 2.62 -3.75
C THR A 121 10.33 3.34 -4.44
N GLY A 122 9.14 2.81 -4.35
CA GLY A 122 7.97 3.28 -5.07
C GLY A 122 7.86 2.77 -6.50
N LYS A 123 8.78 1.89 -6.92
CA LYS A 123 8.81 1.39 -8.30
C LYS A 123 7.49 0.74 -8.70
N SER A 124 6.99 -0.19 -7.89
CA SER A 124 5.74 -0.91 -8.16
C SER A 124 4.54 0.03 -8.23
N SER A 125 4.46 0.97 -7.30
CA SER A 125 3.38 1.96 -7.26
C SER A 125 3.42 2.89 -8.47
N LEU A 126 4.61 3.30 -8.89
CA LEU A 126 4.79 4.16 -10.08
C LEU A 126 4.48 3.41 -11.38
N GLU A 127 4.87 2.13 -11.48
CA GLU A 127 4.49 1.30 -12.62
C GLU A 127 2.98 1.09 -12.69
N CYS A 128 2.33 0.89 -11.54
CA CYS A 128 0.88 0.80 -11.44
C CYS A 128 0.22 2.09 -11.91
N SER A 129 0.68 3.24 -11.44
CA SER A 129 0.11 4.53 -11.83
C SER A 129 0.31 4.80 -13.30
N LYS A 130 1.47 4.48 -13.87
CA LYS A 130 1.73 4.65 -15.30
C LYS A 130 0.77 3.80 -16.14
N CYS A 131 0.56 2.55 -15.76
CA CYS A 131 -0.40 1.67 -16.44
C CYS A 131 -1.79 2.31 -16.49
N LEU A 132 -2.27 2.84 -15.37
CA LEU A 132 -3.59 3.44 -15.30
C LEU A 132 -3.66 4.79 -16.02
N GLN A 133 -2.61 5.60 -15.95
CA GLN A 133 -2.53 6.87 -16.67
C GLN A 133 -2.56 6.66 -18.19
N ASP A 134 -1.86 5.65 -18.67
CA ASP A 134 -1.86 5.29 -20.11
C ASP A 134 -3.27 4.89 -20.58
N LEU A 135 -4.14 4.47 -19.67
CA LEU A 135 -5.54 4.13 -19.95
C LEU A 135 -6.52 5.27 -19.66
N GLY A 136 -6.00 6.47 -19.39
CA GLY A 136 -6.82 7.67 -19.25
C GLY A 136 -7.19 8.06 -17.81
N ALA A 137 -6.62 7.41 -16.81
CA ALA A 137 -6.84 7.76 -15.41
C ALA A 137 -5.96 8.92 -14.96
N LYS A 138 -6.37 9.58 -13.88
CA LYS A 138 -5.56 10.57 -13.15
C LYS A 138 -5.23 9.99 -11.78
N ILE A 139 -4.01 10.19 -11.31
CA ILE A 139 -3.58 9.67 -10.03
C ILE A 139 -3.72 10.75 -8.96
N ALA A 140 -4.56 10.48 -7.97
CA ALA A 140 -4.85 11.42 -6.88
C ALA A 140 -3.81 11.35 -5.77
N GLY A 141 -3.19 10.21 -5.56
CA GLY A 141 -2.20 10.04 -4.51
C GLY A 141 -1.79 8.60 -4.29
N TYR A 142 -0.96 8.39 -3.28
CA TYR A 142 -0.39 7.09 -2.90
C TYR A 142 -0.50 6.88 -1.41
N ALA A 143 -0.92 5.70 -1.00
CA ALA A 143 -1.03 5.32 0.40
C ALA A 143 -0.53 3.89 0.63
N CYS A 144 -0.11 3.61 1.85
CA CYS A 144 0.35 2.27 2.22
C CYS A 144 0.28 2.08 3.73
N ILE A 145 0.39 0.83 4.17
CA ILE A 145 0.50 0.55 5.61
C ILE A 145 1.85 1.03 6.11
N VAL A 146 2.94 0.63 5.44
CA VAL A 146 4.30 0.94 5.87
C VAL A 146 5.07 1.66 4.78
N ASP A 147 5.52 2.86 5.10
CA ASP A 147 6.46 3.60 4.25
C ASP A 147 7.89 3.31 4.73
N ARG A 148 8.65 2.59 3.90
CA ARG A 148 10.06 2.27 4.13
C ARG A 148 10.99 3.06 3.23
N SER A 149 10.47 4.09 2.57
CA SER A 149 11.26 4.84 1.58
C SER A 149 12.34 5.71 2.22
N ASN A 150 12.16 6.08 3.48
CA ASN A 150 13.08 6.98 4.19
C ASN A 150 13.35 8.27 3.38
N GLY A 151 12.30 8.77 2.72
CA GLY A 151 12.40 9.94 1.87
C GLY A 151 13.11 9.72 0.54
N SER A 152 13.52 8.48 0.22
CA SER A 152 14.26 8.17 -1.01
C SER A 152 13.37 7.77 -2.19
N SER A 153 12.07 7.62 -1.97
CA SER A 153 11.11 7.29 -3.02
C SER A 153 10.97 8.43 -4.03
N LYS A 154 10.71 8.08 -5.29
CA LYS A 154 10.36 9.06 -6.34
C LYS A 154 8.94 9.61 -6.19
N ILE A 155 8.16 9.07 -5.26
CA ILE A 155 6.82 9.57 -4.93
C ILE A 155 6.98 10.74 -3.97
N ASN A 156 6.44 11.92 -4.33
CA ASN A 156 6.60 13.14 -3.53
C ASN A 156 5.93 13.07 -2.17
N LYS A 157 4.75 12.46 -2.11
CA LYS A 157 3.98 12.35 -0.87
C LYS A 157 3.34 10.98 -0.78
N ILE A 158 3.57 10.31 0.35
CA ILE A 158 2.99 9.02 0.67
C ILE A 158 2.18 9.17 1.95
N ILE A 159 0.92 8.75 1.91
CA ILE A 159 0.10 8.65 3.12
C ILE A 159 0.32 7.26 3.69
N SER A 160 0.91 7.16 4.87
CA SER A 160 1.21 5.87 5.47
C SER A 160 0.62 5.74 6.87
N GLN A 161 0.32 4.51 7.27
CA GLN A 161 -0.08 4.24 8.64
C GLN A 161 1.11 4.40 9.58
N ILE A 162 2.25 3.90 9.15
CA ILE A 162 3.54 4.12 9.82
C ILE A 162 4.64 4.32 8.79
N ASP A 163 5.69 5.00 9.19
CA ASP A 163 6.93 5.04 8.43
C ASP A 163 8.07 4.44 9.25
N PHE A 164 8.97 3.75 8.58
CA PHE A 164 10.12 3.09 9.19
C PHE A 164 11.40 3.48 8.50
N ASN A 165 12.38 3.84 9.31
CA ASN A 165 13.77 3.97 8.89
C ASN A 165 14.47 2.66 9.20
N PHE A 166 14.58 1.78 8.22
CA PHE A 166 15.42 0.62 8.35
C PHE A 166 16.85 0.96 7.94
N PRO A 167 17.83 0.45 8.69
CA PRO A 167 19.21 0.52 8.23
C PRO A 167 19.43 -0.34 7.00
#